data_198e3f695dd401c8369088a0f9917225
#
_entry.id   198e3f695dd401c8369088a0f9917225
#
_cell.length_a   1.000
_cell.length_b   1.000
_cell.length_c   1.000
_cell.angle_alpha   90.00
_cell.angle_beta   90.00
_cell.angle_gamma   90.00
#
_symmetry.space_group_name_H-M   'P 1'
#
loop_
_entity.id
_entity.type
_entity.pdbx_description
1 polymer ?
#
loop_
_entity_poly.entity_id
_entity_poly.type
_entity_poly.pdbx_seq_one_letter_code
_entity_poly.pdbx_strand_id
1 'polypeptide(L)'
;SNKIRPAWEEARNMINDEWKSLPSGVQGPSINDRFDDVYGTIYALSGDEFSYEEKRQQAEDLKRQLLSVPNVKKITLIGVQEKSLDVTINKDKLASYQVSTQQLLTALKQQSAMVPAGMVNTDTNNVYLRINGVFDSVDAVKNMPIRINNQTIRLGDIADVTMTYKDPSSPQFYYEGKPAIGIAISMDAGANNIEFGNAIDTKLKELKTTIPAGLSLDQVSNQPHIVKESIGDFSQSLFEAIAIVLLVSFASLGIRTGIVVALTIPVVVSTTFVLMYENGIYLHKVSLGALILALGLLVDDAIIVVEMMSVTLEEGFNHWRAATF
;
A
#
# COMPACT_ATOMS: atom_id res chain seq x y z
N SER A 1 -16.38 2.21 9.19
CA SER A 1 -15.23 1.31 8.93
C SER A 1 -14.87 0.44 10.14
N ASN A 2 -15.17 0.82 11.39
CA ASN A 2 -14.82 0.05 12.59
C ASN A 2 -15.46 -1.34 12.70
N LYS A 3 -16.48 -1.66 11.91
CA LYS A 3 -17.16 -2.96 11.91
C LYS A 3 -16.60 -3.98 10.92
N ILE A 4 -15.77 -3.54 9.98
CA ILE A 4 -15.27 -4.42 8.91
C ILE A 4 -14.22 -5.40 9.43
N ARG A 5 -13.25 -4.94 10.22
CA ARG A 5 -12.21 -5.81 10.81
C ARG A 5 -12.76 -6.90 11.70
N PRO A 6 -13.62 -6.59 12.68
CA PRO A 6 -14.24 -7.64 13.51
C PRO A 6 -15.03 -8.67 12.70
N ALA A 7 -15.75 -8.25 11.65
CA ALA A 7 -16.50 -9.16 10.79
C ALA A 7 -15.58 -10.12 10.00
N TRP A 8 -14.41 -9.64 9.53
CA TRP A 8 -13.42 -10.49 8.88
C TRP A 8 -12.72 -11.45 9.85
N GLU A 9 -12.45 -11.01 11.09
CA GLU A 9 -11.91 -11.87 12.15
C GLU A 9 -12.89 -12.98 12.51
N GLU A 10 -14.17 -12.67 12.63
CA GLU A 10 -15.24 -13.64 12.87
C GLU A 10 -15.36 -14.63 11.70
N ALA A 11 -15.37 -14.15 10.45
CA ALA A 11 -15.41 -15.00 9.27
C ALA A 11 -14.20 -15.95 9.21
N ARG A 12 -12.99 -15.46 9.54
CA ARG A 12 -11.79 -16.29 9.60
C ARG A 12 -11.89 -17.36 10.69
N ASN A 13 -12.38 -17.01 11.85
CA ASN A 13 -12.57 -17.97 12.96
C ASN A 13 -13.58 -19.06 12.56
N MET A 14 -14.71 -18.68 11.98
CA MET A 14 -15.70 -19.64 11.47
C MET A 14 -15.10 -20.59 10.42
N ILE A 15 -14.35 -20.07 9.45
CA ILE A 15 -13.69 -20.89 8.42
C ILE A 15 -12.67 -21.83 9.06
N ASN A 16 -11.87 -21.36 10.01
CA ASN A 16 -10.87 -22.19 10.69
C ASN A 16 -11.50 -23.28 11.57
N ASP A 17 -12.67 -23.03 12.14
CA ASP A 17 -13.38 -24.03 12.94
C ASP A 17 -14.00 -25.11 12.05
N GLU A 18 -14.67 -24.74 10.97
CA GLU A 18 -15.21 -25.67 9.98
C GLU A 18 -14.10 -26.45 9.25
N TRP A 19 -12.93 -25.87 9.09
CA TRP A 19 -11.78 -26.53 8.48
C TRP A 19 -11.43 -27.85 9.16
N LYS A 20 -11.55 -27.92 10.47
CA LYS A 20 -11.23 -29.13 11.27
C LYS A 20 -12.21 -30.27 11.03
N SER A 21 -13.40 -29.98 10.50
CA SER A 21 -14.45 -30.96 10.20
C SER A 21 -14.35 -31.56 8.79
N LEU A 22 -13.50 -30.99 7.92
CA LEU A 22 -13.38 -31.44 6.53
C LEU A 22 -12.62 -32.76 6.39
N PRO A 23 -12.94 -33.58 5.36
CA PRO A 23 -12.25 -34.83 5.09
C PRO A 23 -10.75 -34.67 4.89
N SER A 24 -9.97 -35.67 5.30
CA SER A 24 -8.52 -35.71 5.07
C SER A 24 -8.19 -35.66 3.57
N GLY A 25 -7.34 -34.73 3.16
CA GLY A 25 -6.93 -34.53 1.76
C GLY A 25 -7.46 -33.25 1.12
N VAL A 26 -8.38 -32.55 1.76
CA VAL A 26 -8.79 -31.18 1.35
C VAL A 26 -7.67 -30.21 1.68
N GLN A 27 -7.18 -29.45 0.69
CA GLN A 27 -6.19 -28.40 0.94
C GLN A 27 -6.87 -27.14 1.46
N GLY A 28 -6.27 -26.49 2.48
CA GLY A 28 -6.84 -25.36 3.20
C GLY A 28 -7.20 -24.16 2.34
N PRO A 29 -8.27 -23.40 2.72
CA PRO A 29 -8.53 -22.13 2.08
C PRO A 29 -7.41 -21.14 2.38
N SER A 30 -6.96 -20.41 1.38
CA SER A 30 -6.14 -19.22 1.57
C SER A 30 -7.06 -18.04 1.83
N ILE A 31 -7.06 -17.52 3.06
CA ILE A 31 -7.89 -16.39 3.44
C ILE A 31 -7.07 -15.11 3.26
N ASN A 32 -7.49 -14.26 2.33
CA ASN A 32 -6.95 -12.92 2.18
C ASN A 32 -8.00 -11.90 2.64
N ASP A 33 -7.81 -11.36 3.84
CA ASP A 33 -8.69 -10.37 4.47
C ASP A 33 -8.08 -8.96 4.52
N ARG A 34 -6.96 -8.75 3.81
CA ARG A 34 -6.21 -7.50 3.81
C ARG A 34 -6.38 -6.72 2.50
N PHE A 35 -7.65 -6.42 2.16
CA PHE A 35 -7.99 -5.63 0.96
C PHE A 35 -7.92 -4.12 1.19
N ASP A 36 -7.76 -3.67 2.43
CA ASP A 36 -7.77 -2.27 2.84
C ASP A 36 -6.38 -1.61 2.73
N ASP A 37 -5.35 -2.36 2.37
CA ASP A 37 -4.02 -1.82 2.14
C ASP A 37 -3.96 -1.17 0.74
N VAL A 38 -4.20 0.15 0.68
CA VAL A 38 -4.07 0.92 -0.57
C VAL A 38 -2.64 1.44 -0.68
N TYR A 39 -1.96 1.09 -1.78
CA TYR A 39 -0.62 1.55 -2.09
C TYR A 39 -0.68 2.78 -3.01
N GLY A 40 -0.87 3.95 -2.43
CA GLY A 40 -0.98 5.22 -3.15
C GLY A 40 0.35 5.74 -3.68
N THR A 41 1.47 5.28 -3.11
CA THR A 41 2.81 5.71 -3.48
C THR A 41 3.64 4.50 -3.84
N ILE A 42 4.18 4.48 -5.07
CA ILE A 42 4.98 3.37 -5.59
C ILE A 42 6.24 3.94 -6.23
N TYR A 43 7.39 3.36 -5.87
CA TYR A 43 8.68 3.64 -6.48
C TYR A 43 9.22 2.40 -7.19
N ALA A 44 9.95 2.60 -8.28
CA ALA A 44 10.68 1.56 -8.99
C ALA A 44 12.18 1.70 -8.69
N LEU A 45 12.79 0.65 -8.19
CA LEU A 45 14.24 0.55 -8.05
C LEU A 45 14.78 -0.23 -9.24
N SER A 46 15.53 0.45 -10.11
CA SER A 46 16.13 -0.10 -11.33
C SER A 46 17.62 0.19 -11.40
N GLY A 47 18.34 -0.56 -12.24
CA GLY A 47 19.77 -0.39 -12.49
C GLY A 47 20.30 -1.54 -13.34
N ASP A 48 20.92 -1.23 -14.48
CA ASP A 48 21.37 -2.24 -15.45
C ASP A 48 22.67 -2.94 -15.00
N GLU A 49 23.52 -2.23 -14.26
CA GLU A 49 24.82 -2.73 -13.79
C GLU A 49 24.72 -3.60 -12.52
N PHE A 50 23.55 -3.63 -11.90
CA PHE A 50 23.34 -4.36 -10.64
C PHE A 50 22.61 -5.67 -10.87
N SER A 51 23.11 -6.73 -10.23
CA SER A 51 22.43 -8.01 -10.18
C SER A 51 21.06 -7.88 -9.50
N TYR A 52 20.19 -8.84 -9.76
CA TYR A 52 18.87 -8.86 -9.12
C TYR A 52 18.98 -8.91 -7.59
N GLU A 53 19.95 -9.67 -7.05
CA GLU A 53 20.17 -9.80 -5.61
C GLU A 53 20.60 -8.48 -4.96
N GLU A 54 21.49 -7.72 -5.59
CA GLU A 54 21.89 -6.41 -5.10
C GLU A 54 20.73 -5.43 -5.08
N LYS A 55 19.92 -5.42 -6.16
CA LYS A 55 18.68 -4.62 -6.18
C LYS A 55 17.71 -5.04 -5.06
N ARG A 56 17.57 -6.33 -4.80
CA ARG A 56 16.72 -6.85 -3.73
C ARG A 56 17.19 -6.41 -2.34
N GLN A 57 18.49 -6.53 -2.07
CA GLN A 57 19.08 -6.10 -0.79
C GLN A 57 18.89 -4.60 -0.59
N GLN A 58 19.13 -3.80 -1.62
CA GLN A 58 18.92 -2.35 -1.56
C GLN A 58 17.45 -1.99 -1.34
N ALA A 59 16.51 -2.72 -1.99
CA ALA A 59 15.08 -2.51 -1.79
C ALA A 59 14.63 -2.85 -0.36
N GLU A 60 15.18 -3.92 0.24
CA GLU A 60 14.91 -4.26 1.65
C GLU A 60 15.50 -3.23 2.61
N ASP A 61 16.66 -2.66 2.31
CA ASP A 61 17.26 -1.60 3.11
C ASP A 61 16.42 -0.31 3.04
N LEU A 62 15.99 0.08 1.85
CA LEU A 62 15.07 1.21 1.66
C LEU A 62 13.75 0.99 2.39
N LYS A 63 13.18 -0.21 2.30
CA LYS A 63 11.96 -0.59 3.02
C LYS A 63 12.12 -0.41 4.52
N ARG A 64 13.22 -0.90 5.13
CA ARG A 64 13.47 -0.75 6.56
C ARG A 64 13.56 0.71 6.99
N GLN A 65 14.23 1.54 6.20
CA GLN A 65 14.39 2.96 6.49
C GLN A 65 13.09 3.75 6.28
N LEU A 66 12.31 3.43 5.25
CA LEU A 66 11.03 4.08 4.98
C LEU A 66 9.93 3.68 5.98
N LEU A 67 10.01 2.50 6.61
CA LEU A 67 9.07 2.10 7.67
C LEU A 67 9.15 2.99 8.92
N SER A 68 10.25 3.73 9.11
CA SER A 68 10.39 4.68 10.21
C SER A 68 9.69 6.03 9.97
N VAL A 69 9.18 6.26 8.75
CA VAL A 69 8.48 7.51 8.41
C VAL A 69 7.09 7.53 9.07
N PRO A 70 6.70 8.64 9.68
CA PRO A 70 5.37 8.77 10.28
C PRO A 70 4.25 8.47 9.30
N ASN A 71 3.18 7.84 9.78
CA ASN A 71 1.99 7.46 9.02
C ASN A 71 2.22 6.42 7.91
N VAL A 72 3.37 5.75 7.88
CA VAL A 72 3.58 4.57 7.03
C VAL A 72 3.02 3.34 7.73
N LYS A 73 1.95 2.78 7.16
CA LYS A 73 1.31 1.54 7.66
C LYS A 73 2.12 0.30 7.28
N LYS A 74 2.50 0.23 6.01
CA LYS A 74 3.10 -0.97 5.43
C LYS A 74 3.88 -0.66 4.16
N ILE A 75 4.95 -1.39 3.94
CA ILE A 75 5.69 -1.36 2.67
C ILE A 75 5.77 -2.78 2.12
N THR A 76 5.37 -2.94 0.87
CA THR A 76 5.43 -4.21 0.15
C THR A 76 6.37 -4.06 -1.04
N LEU A 77 7.28 -5.00 -1.18
CA LEU A 77 8.12 -5.10 -2.37
C LEU A 77 7.38 -5.90 -3.45
N ILE A 78 7.32 -5.34 -4.67
CA ILE A 78 6.66 -5.94 -5.83
C ILE A 78 7.72 -6.47 -6.78
N GLY A 79 7.48 -7.66 -7.34
CA GLY A 79 8.40 -8.29 -8.29
C GLY A 79 9.55 -9.06 -7.65
N VAL A 80 9.57 -9.18 -6.32
CA VAL A 80 10.58 -9.96 -5.61
C VAL A 80 10.41 -11.44 -5.89
N GLN A 81 11.49 -12.07 -6.37
CA GLN A 81 11.53 -13.50 -6.65
C GLN A 81 11.93 -14.28 -5.40
N GLU A 82 11.23 -15.38 -5.15
CA GLU A 82 11.56 -16.29 -4.05
C GLU A 82 12.84 -17.06 -4.37
N LYS A 83 13.77 -17.10 -3.42
CA LYS A 83 14.96 -17.93 -3.53
C LYS A 83 14.58 -19.41 -3.36
N SER A 84 15.21 -20.24 -4.13
CA SER A 84 15.10 -21.70 -4.08
C SER A 84 16.50 -22.32 -4.02
N LEU A 85 16.62 -23.43 -3.33
CA LEU A 85 17.81 -24.26 -3.36
C LEU A 85 17.54 -25.44 -4.30
N ASP A 86 18.24 -25.45 -5.42
CA ASP A 86 18.19 -26.56 -6.35
C ASP A 86 19.21 -27.61 -5.97
N VAL A 87 18.73 -28.84 -5.81
CA VAL A 87 19.55 -30.01 -5.50
C VAL A 87 19.56 -30.92 -6.71
N THR A 88 20.62 -30.84 -7.50
CA THR A 88 20.82 -31.69 -8.69
C THR A 88 21.56 -32.97 -8.30
N ILE A 89 20.86 -34.09 -8.38
CA ILE A 89 21.40 -35.39 -7.98
C ILE A 89 22.34 -35.92 -9.05
N ASN A 90 23.55 -36.31 -8.65
CA ASN A 90 24.50 -36.98 -9.51
C ASN A 90 24.28 -38.51 -9.43
N LYS A 91 23.75 -39.09 -10.51
CA LYS A 91 23.38 -40.52 -10.57
C LYS A 91 24.56 -41.46 -10.41
N ASP A 92 25.74 -41.12 -10.94
CA ASP A 92 26.94 -41.98 -10.86
C ASP A 92 27.48 -42.01 -9.41
N LYS A 93 27.50 -40.84 -8.74
CA LYS A 93 27.85 -40.81 -7.32
C LYS A 93 26.83 -41.55 -6.46
N LEU A 94 25.53 -41.41 -6.77
CA LEU A 94 24.48 -42.15 -6.04
C LEU A 94 24.65 -43.63 -6.13
N ALA A 95 24.98 -44.13 -7.35
CA ALA A 95 25.24 -45.55 -7.61
C ALA A 95 26.48 -46.07 -6.85
N SER A 96 27.55 -45.26 -6.77
CA SER A 96 28.77 -45.63 -6.02
C SER A 96 28.52 -45.80 -4.50
N TYR A 97 27.54 -45.10 -3.94
CA TYR A 97 27.11 -45.27 -2.55
C TYR A 97 25.99 -46.30 -2.38
N GLN A 98 25.59 -46.99 -3.45
CA GLN A 98 24.48 -47.97 -3.46
C GLN A 98 23.16 -47.40 -2.90
N VAL A 99 22.88 -46.15 -3.17
CA VAL A 99 21.69 -45.41 -2.73
C VAL A 99 20.74 -45.21 -3.89
N SER A 100 19.48 -45.56 -3.74
CA SER A 100 18.46 -45.27 -4.74
C SER A 100 17.95 -43.82 -4.60
N THR A 101 17.51 -43.22 -5.73
CA THR A 101 16.89 -41.88 -5.72
C THR A 101 15.70 -41.81 -4.75
N GLN A 102 14.91 -42.88 -4.66
CA GLN A 102 13.75 -42.94 -3.76
C GLN A 102 14.14 -42.90 -2.28
N GLN A 103 15.21 -43.59 -1.91
CA GLN A 103 15.74 -43.55 -0.54
C GLN A 103 16.25 -42.16 -0.17
N LEU A 104 16.95 -41.50 -1.10
CA LEU A 104 17.39 -40.14 -0.93
C LEU A 104 16.21 -39.15 -0.74
N LEU A 105 15.19 -39.24 -1.61
CA LEU A 105 13.99 -38.40 -1.49
C LEU A 105 13.25 -38.59 -0.17
N THR A 106 13.18 -39.85 0.29
CA THR A 106 12.53 -40.20 1.57
C THR A 106 13.32 -39.63 2.74
N ALA A 107 14.64 -39.73 2.73
CA ALA A 107 15.52 -39.19 3.75
C ALA A 107 15.46 -37.63 3.79
N LEU A 108 15.46 -36.98 2.62
CA LEU A 108 15.29 -35.53 2.51
C LEU A 108 13.93 -35.05 3.04
N LYS A 109 12.85 -35.76 2.70
CA LYS A 109 11.50 -35.44 3.22
C LYS A 109 11.43 -35.59 4.74
N GLN A 110 12.01 -36.65 5.30
CA GLN A 110 12.05 -36.84 6.74
C GLN A 110 12.84 -35.75 7.48
N GLN A 111 13.92 -35.27 6.87
CA GLN A 111 14.78 -34.26 7.45
C GLN A 111 14.24 -32.82 7.24
N SER A 112 13.49 -32.60 6.15
CA SER A 112 12.81 -31.32 5.87
C SER A 112 11.48 -31.17 6.61
N ALA A 113 10.92 -32.27 7.14
CA ALA A 113 9.73 -32.19 7.96
C ALA A 113 10.10 -31.46 9.25
N MET A 114 9.54 -30.27 9.48
CA MET A 114 9.55 -29.60 10.78
C MET A 114 8.78 -30.48 11.76
N VAL A 115 9.46 -31.41 12.40
CA VAL A 115 8.88 -32.13 13.51
C VAL A 115 8.96 -31.20 14.71
N PRO A 116 7.82 -30.81 15.34
CA PRO A 116 7.87 -30.19 16.64
C PRO A 116 8.65 -31.14 17.57
N ALA A 117 9.80 -30.71 18.04
CA ALA A 117 10.68 -31.59 18.82
C ALA A 117 10.16 -31.91 20.23
N GLY A 118 8.89 -31.54 20.51
CA GLY A 118 8.22 -31.76 21.76
C GLY A 118 8.41 -30.67 22.77
N MET A 119 7.83 -30.88 23.93
CA MET A 119 7.86 -30.00 25.09
C MET A 119 8.70 -30.68 26.18
N VAL A 120 9.69 -29.98 26.69
CA VAL A 120 10.36 -30.40 27.91
C VAL A 120 9.66 -29.69 29.05
N ASN A 121 8.94 -30.44 29.88
CA ASN A 121 8.33 -29.94 31.09
C ASN A 121 9.39 -30.00 32.20
N THR A 122 9.77 -28.84 32.70
CA THR A 122 10.52 -28.71 33.96
C THR A 122 9.55 -28.30 35.06
N ASP A 123 9.92 -28.51 36.32
CA ASP A 123 9.05 -28.25 37.47
C ASP A 123 8.57 -26.78 37.57
N THR A 124 9.18 -25.87 36.83
CA THR A 124 8.87 -24.44 36.86
C THR A 124 8.49 -23.81 35.51
N ASN A 125 8.83 -24.41 34.34
CA ASN A 125 8.61 -23.83 33.02
C ASN A 125 8.43 -24.89 31.94
N ASN A 126 7.54 -24.59 30.96
CA ASN A 126 7.41 -25.36 29.74
C ASN A 126 8.33 -24.75 28.66
N VAL A 127 9.37 -25.47 28.30
CA VAL A 127 10.32 -25.06 27.26
C VAL A 127 9.95 -25.75 25.94
N TYR A 128 9.51 -24.95 24.98
CA TYR A 128 9.26 -25.43 23.61
C TYR A 128 10.59 -25.55 22.87
N LEU A 129 10.98 -26.79 22.54
CA LEU A 129 12.13 -27.04 21.68
C LEU A 129 11.72 -26.84 20.22
N ARG A 130 12.28 -25.82 19.59
CA ARG A 130 12.25 -25.65 18.12
C ARG A 130 13.60 -26.11 17.56
N ILE A 131 13.61 -27.15 16.78
CA ILE A 131 14.75 -27.44 15.93
C ILE A 131 14.67 -26.51 14.73
N ASN A 132 15.55 -25.51 14.66
CA ASN A 132 15.70 -24.67 13.48
C ASN A 132 16.31 -25.52 12.36
N GLY A 133 15.42 -26.14 11.56
CA GLY A 133 15.78 -26.88 10.35
C GLY A 133 15.64 -26.06 9.08
N VAL A 134 15.71 -24.73 9.18
CA VAL A 134 15.71 -23.85 7.98
C VAL A 134 17.12 -23.84 7.42
N PHE A 135 17.26 -24.28 6.17
CA PHE A 135 18.52 -24.27 5.46
C PHE A 135 18.83 -22.85 5.00
N ASP A 136 19.62 -22.12 5.78
CA ASP A 136 19.92 -20.70 5.56
C ASP A 136 21.02 -20.47 4.52
N SER A 137 21.75 -21.52 4.12
CA SER A 137 22.84 -21.38 3.16
C SER A 137 23.06 -22.66 2.33
N VAL A 138 23.67 -22.46 1.15
CA VAL A 138 24.11 -23.56 0.27
C VAL A 138 25.04 -24.51 1.00
N ASP A 139 25.96 -23.98 1.81
CA ASP A 139 26.93 -24.78 2.55
C ASP A 139 26.28 -25.60 3.67
N ALA A 140 25.26 -25.08 4.33
CA ALA A 140 24.48 -25.82 5.32
C ALA A 140 23.80 -27.06 4.66
N VAL A 141 23.23 -26.87 3.47
CA VAL A 141 22.60 -27.94 2.71
C VAL A 141 23.61 -28.95 2.15
N LYS A 142 24.75 -28.49 1.61
CA LYS A 142 25.85 -29.37 1.16
C LYS A 142 26.39 -30.24 2.28
N ASN A 143 26.58 -29.66 3.47
CA ASN A 143 27.11 -30.39 4.62
C ASN A 143 26.05 -31.18 5.39
N MET A 144 24.81 -31.18 4.96
CA MET A 144 23.73 -31.91 5.62
C MET A 144 24.00 -33.40 5.63
N PRO A 145 24.05 -34.06 6.82
CA PRO A 145 24.26 -35.49 6.92
C PRO A 145 22.96 -36.24 6.62
N ILE A 146 22.98 -37.10 5.64
CA ILE A 146 21.87 -37.98 5.27
C ILE A 146 22.20 -39.39 5.70
N ARG A 147 21.32 -40.01 6.48
CA ARG A 147 21.49 -41.40 6.93
C ARG A 147 20.70 -42.34 6.04
N ILE A 148 21.42 -43.14 5.30
CA ILE A 148 20.85 -44.16 4.40
C ILE A 148 21.62 -45.48 4.57
N ASN A 149 20.94 -46.61 4.66
CA ASN A 149 21.55 -47.93 4.82
C ASN A 149 22.58 -48.02 5.95
N ASN A 150 22.34 -47.35 7.08
CA ASN A 150 23.25 -47.27 8.23
C ASN A 150 24.57 -46.51 7.98
N GLN A 151 24.69 -45.83 6.84
CA GLN A 151 25.81 -44.96 6.50
C GLN A 151 25.36 -43.50 6.58
N THR A 152 26.24 -42.61 7.03
CA THR A 152 26.02 -41.17 7.01
C THR A 152 26.83 -40.56 5.87
N ILE A 153 26.14 -39.99 4.90
CA ILE A 153 26.71 -39.37 3.69
C ILE A 153 26.34 -37.90 3.72
N ARG A 154 27.23 -37.01 3.28
CA ARG A 154 26.88 -35.59 3.11
C ARG A 154 26.12 -35.42 1.80
N LEU A 155 25.11 -34.56 1.78
CA LEU A 155 24.34 -34.31 0.55
C LEU A 155 25.25 -33.81 -0.58
N GLY A 156 26.22 -32.96 -0.31
CA GLY A 156 27.17 -32.46 -1.30
C GLY A 156 28.07 -33.52 -1.92
N ASP A 157 28.22 -34.71 -1.32
CA ASP A 157 28.99 -35.82 -1.89
C ASP A 157 28.23 -36.49 -3.02
N ILE A 158 26.89 -36.42 -3.03
CA ILE A 158 26.00 -37.14 -3.98
C ILE A 158 25.15 -36.18 -4.83
N ALA A 159 25.10 -34.90 -4.51
CA ALA A 159 24.33 -33.89 -5.23
C ALA A 159 25.07 -32.56 -5.31
N ASP A 160 24.82 -31.81 -6.37
CA ASP A 160 25.22 -30.43 -6.49
C ASP A 160 24.08 -29.53 -5.97
N VAL A 161 24.43 -28.62 -5.05
CA VAL A 161 23.47 -27.69 -4.46
C VAL A 161 23.80 -26.27 -4.93
N THR A 162 22.83 -25.62 -5.56
CA THR A 162 22.95 -24.26 -6.06
C THR A 162 21.79 -23.38 -5.57
N MET A 163 22.09 -22.10 -5.28
CA MET A 163 21.05 -21.12 -5.01
C MET A 163 20.51 -20.60 -6.32
N THR A 164 19.22 -20.67 -6.52
CA THR A 164 18.51 -20.16 -7.67
C THR A 164 17.22 -19.43 -7.25
N TYR A 165 16.41 -19.06 -8.20
CA TYR A 165 15.08 -18.54 -7.96
C TYR A 165 14.04 -19.57 -8.34
N LYS A 166 12.88 -19.52 -7.67
CA LYS A 166 11.77 -20.45 -7.90
C LYS A 166 11.33 -20.45 -9.36
N ASP A 167 11.12 -21.63 -9.91
CA ASP A 167 10.55 -21.84 -11.24
C ASP A 167 9.20 -22.58 -11.12
N PRO A 168 8.09 -22.07 -11.68
CA PRO A 168 7.98 -20.81 -12.43
C PRO A 168 8.19 -19.58 -11.55
N SER A 169 8.77 -18.54 -12.16
CA SER A 169 9.08 -17.29 -11.47
C SER A 169 7.80 -16.61 -10.95
N SER A 170 7.88 -15.99 -9.78
CA SER A 170 6.82 -15.12 -9.28
C SER A 170 6.57 -13.94 -10.24
N PRO A 171 5.41 -13.26 -10.18
CA PRO A 171 5.16 -12.09 -11.02
C PRO A 171 6.32 -11.08 -10.93
N GLN A 172 6.85 -10.68 -12.08
CA GLN A 172 7.95 -9.75 -12.18
C GLN A 172 7.44 -8.32 -12.30
N PHE A 173 8.24 -7.34 -11.88
CA PHE A 173 7.94 -5.93 -12.01
C PHE A 173 8.92 -5.29 -13.01
N TYR A 174 8.37 -4.55 -13.97
CA TYR A 174 9.14 -3.84 -15.00
C TYR A 174 8.83 -2.35 -14.92
N TYR A 175 9.88 -1.55 -15.08
CA TYR A 175 9.78 -0.11 -15.20
C TYR A 175 10.52 0.33 -16.45
N GLU A 176 9.87 1.06 -17.36
CA GLU A 176 10.39 1.47 -18.66
C GLU A 176 11.03 0.31 -19.47
N GLY A 177 10.39 -0.86 -19.41
CA GLY A 177 10.87 -2.06 -20.12
C GLY A 177 12.04 -2.78 -19.46
N LYS A 178 12.55 -2.31 -18.32
CA LYS A 178 13.65 -2.91 -17.57
C LYS A 178 13.17 -3.63 -16.33
N PRO A 179 13.81 -4.76 -15.96
CA PRO A 179 13.48 -5.44 -14.70
C PRO A 179 13.81 -4.55 -13.50
N ALA A 180 12.80 -4.30 -12.66
CA ALA A 180 12.90 -3.45 -11.48
C ALA A 180 12.27 -4.13 -10.27
N ILE A 181 12.46 -3.55 -9.09
CA ILE A 181 11.74 -3.93 -7.87
C ILE A 181 10.86 -2.75 -7.47
N GLY A 182 9.56 -3.00 -7.37
CA GLY A 182 8.59 -2.02 -6.92
C GLY A 182 8.60 -1.90 -5.40
N ILE A 183 8.65 -0.67 -4.88
CA ILE A 183 8.49 -0.36 -3.45
C ILE A 183 7.16 0.33 -3.28
N ALA A 184 6.16 -0.40 -2.85
CA ALA A 184 4.79 0.07 -2.68
C ALA A 184 4.54 0.43 -1.21
N ILE A 185 4.14 1.68 -0.96
CA ILE A 185 3.97 2.26 0.37
C ILE A 185 2.49 2.51 0.63
N SER A 186 1.98 1.97 1.73
CA SER A 186 0.62 2.18 2.22
C SER A 186 0.63 3.10 3.43
N MET A 187 -0.32 4.03 3.45
CA MET A 187 -0.51 5.02 4.51
C MET A 187 -1.45 4.48 5.60
N ASP A 188 -1.29 4.94 6.83
CA ASP A 188 -2.21 4.67 7.93
C ASP A 188 -3.61 5.23 7.64
N ALA A 189 -4.64 4.47 8.04
CA ALA A 189 -6.03 4.88 7.87
C ALA A 189 -6.32 6.17 8.66
N GLY A 190 -6.84 7.19 7.98
CA GLY A 190 -7.18 8.48 8.58
C GLY A 190 -6.02 9.47 8.70
N ALA A 191 -4.81 9.10 8.28
CA ALA A 191 -3.68 10.04 8.22
C ALA A 191 -3.86 11.08 7.10
N ASN A 192 -3.19 12.23 7.27
CA ASN A 192 -3.19 13.28 6.26
C ASN A 192 -2.27 12.90 5.10
N ASN A 193 -2.86 12.77 3.90
CA ASN A 193 -2.16 12.32 2.70
C ASN A 193 -1.03 13.30 2.27
N ILE A 194 -1.23 14.60 2.44
CA ILE A 194 -0.24 15.63 2.06
C ILE A 194 0.95 15.60 3.03
N GLU A 195 0.69 15.49 4.34
CA GLU A 195 1.74 15.38 5.35
C GLU A 195 2.55 14.10 5.17
N PHE A 196 1.87 12.99 4.93
CA PHE A 196 2.50 11.71 4.59
C PHE A 196 3.41 11.84 3.37
N GLY A 197 2.92 12.44 2.27
CA GLY A 197 3.70 12.65 1.05
C GLY A 197 4.95 13.49 1.30
N ASN A 198 4.83 14.60 2.02
CA ASN A 198 5.95 15.46 2.37
C ASN A 198 7.00 14.73 3.24
N ALA A 199 6.55 13.90 4.19
CA ALA A 199 7.44 13.11 5.04
C ALA A 199 8.21 12.05 4.22
N ILE A 200 7.52 11.35 3.30
CA ILE A 200 8.15 10.40 2.37
C ILE A 200 9.17 11.11 1.47
N ASP A 201 8.81 12.24 0.86
CA ASP A 201 9.70 12.99 -0.03
C ASP A 201 10.96 13.49 0.70
N THR A 202 10.80 13.94 1.95
CA THR A 202 11.93 14.38 2.78
C THR A 202 12.86 13.20 3.06
N LYS A 203 12.32 12.06 3.47
CA LYS A 203 13.12 10.85 3.73
C LYS A 203 13.81 10.32 2.47
N LEU A 204 13.13 10.34 1.34
CA LEU A 204 13.71 9.90 0.07
C LEU A 204 14.84 10.80 -0.42
N LYS A 205 14.76 12.11 -0.19
CA LYS A 205 15.88 13.02 -0.50
C LYS A 205 17.12 12.67 0.30
N GLU A 206 16.97 12.32 1.58
CA GLU A 206 18.03 11.82 2.42
C GLU A 206 18.58 10.48 1.87
N LEU A 207 17.70 9.52 1.59
CA LEU A 207 18.07 8.19 1.14
C LEU A 207 18.70 8.17 -0.25
N LYS A 208 18.33 9.06 -1.16
CA LYS A 208 18.95 9.17 -2.50
C LYS A 208 20.46 9.41 -2.43
N THR A 209 20.97 10.01 -1.37
CA THR A 209 22.42 10.21 -1.19
C THR A 209 23.15 8.93 -0.77
N THR A 210 22.42 7.93 -0.29
CA THR A 210 22.99 6.65 0.16
C THR A 210 22.82 5.53 -0.86
N ILE A 211 22.01 5.74 -1.90
CA ILE A 211 21.82 4.76 -2.97
C ILE A 211 23.10 4.70 -3.82
N PRO A 212 23.64 3.51 -4.11
CA PRO A 212 24.80 3.33 -4.96
C PRO A 212 24.61 3.97 -6.34
N ALA A 213 25.69 4.59 -6.86
CA ALA A 213 25.68 5.15 -8.22
C ALA A 213 25.36 4.04 -9.23
N GLY A 214 24.45 4.31 -10.19
CA GLY A 214 23.96 3.34 -11.17
C GLY A 214 22.65 2.66 -10.80
N LEU A 215 22.18 2.78 -9.54
CA LEU A 215 20.79 2.48 -9.16
C LEU A 215 19.94 3.75 -9.23
N SER A 216 18.79 3.66 -9.87
CA SER A 216 17.78 4.72 -9.87
C SER A 216 16.57 4.32 -9.04
N LEU A 217 16.01 5.32 -8.34
CA LEU A 217 14.76 5.20 -7.61
C LEU A 217 13.77 6.19 -8.21
N ASP A 218 12.89 5.67 -9.06
CA ASP A 218 11.96 6.46 -9.87
C ASP A 218 10.54 6.33 -9.33
N GLN A 219 9.78 7.42 -9.40
CA GLN A 219 8.42 7.46 -8.91
C GLN A 219 7.43 6.97 -9.97
N VAL A 220 6.71 5.89 -9.65
CA VAL A 220 5.69 5.28 -10.53
C VAL A 220 4.31 5.83 -10.23
N SER A 221 3.98 6.00 -8.94
CA SER A 221 2.70 6.53 -8.48
C SER A 221 2.90 7.44 -7.29
N ASN A 222 2.22 8.59 -7.29
CA ASN A 222 2.26 9.58 -6.21
C ASN A 222 0.87 10.14 -5.92
N GLN A 223 0.09 9.42 -5.15
CA GLN A 223 -1.25 9.87 -4.77
C GLN A 223 -1.23 11.18 -3.95
N PRO A 224 -0.30 11.41 -3.00
CA PRO A 224 -0.18 12.69 -2.31
C PRO A 224 -0.04 13.89 -3.25
N HIS A 225 0.76 13.77 -4.31
CA HIS A 225 0.91 14.82 -5.31
C HIS A 225 -0.39 15.08 -6.07
N ILE A 226 -1.07 14.02 -6.52
CA ILE A 226 -2.36 14.11 -7.22
C ILE A 226 -3.43 14.78 -6.34
N VAL A 227 -3.45 14.48 -5.04
CA VAL A 227 -4.36 15.11 -4.08
C VAL A 227 -4.04 16.59 -3.95
N LYS A 228 -2.76 16.95 -3.81
CA LYS A 228 -2.32 18.35 -3.71
C LYS A 228 -2.67 19.15 -4.96
N GLU A 229 -2.43 18.61 -6.15
CA GLU A 229 -2.85 19.23 -7.42
C GLU A 229 -4.37 19.42 -7.47
N SER A 230 -5.14 18.37 -7.15
CA SER A 230 -6.61 18.46 -7.20
C SER A 230 -7.18 19.54 -6.26
N ILE A 231 -6.58 19.72 -5.08
CA ILE A 231 -6.95 20.82 -4.16
C ILE A 231 -6.52 22.18 -4.73
N GLY A 232 -5.36 22.25 -5.36
CA GLY A 232 -4.87 23.46 -6.03
C GLY A 232 -5.81 23.89 -7.16
N ASP A 233 -6.15 22.97 -8.06
CA ASP A 233 -7.06 23.18 -9.19
C ASP A 233 -8.45 23.64 -8.72
N PHE A 234 -8.97 22.98 -7.65
CA PHE A 234 -10.23 23.41 -7.04
C PHE A 234 -10.15 24.84 -6.51
N SER A 235 -9.10 25.17 -5.76
CA SER A 235 -8.93 26.51 -5.21
C SER A 235 -8.82 27.57 -6.30
N GLN A 236 -8.07 27.29 -7.35
CA GLN A 236 -7.95 28.18 -8.51
C GLN A 236 -9.30 28.37 -9.19
N SER A 237 -10.02 27.29 -9.49
CA SER A 237 -11.35 27.33 -10.11
C SER A 237 -12.35 28.13 -9.27
N LEU A 238 -12.28 27.97 -7.94
CA LEU A 238 -13.11 28.74 -7.01
C LEU A 238 -12.82 30.23 -7.07
N PHE A 239 -11.54 30.63 -7.07
CA PHE A 239 -11.15 32.02 -7.18
C PHE A 239 -11.54 32.65 -8.54
N GLU A 240 -11.34 31.90 -9.61
CA GLU A 240 -11.76 32.33 -10.96
C GLU A 240 -13.28 32.52 -11.03
N ALA A 241 -14.06 31.58 -10.51
CA ALA A 241 -15.50 31.68 -10.45
C ALA A 241 -15.96 32.91 -9.65
N ILE A 242 -15.39 33.16 -8.48
CA ILE A 242 -15.69 34.33 -7.66
C ILE A 242 -15.34 35.61 -8.43
N ALA A 243 -14.18 35.66 -9.08
CA ALA A 243 -13.76 36.86 -9.84
C ALA A 243 -14.70 37.15 -11.01
N ILE A 244 -15.13 36.13 -11.76
CA ILE A 244 -16.09 36.26 -12.88
C ILE A 244 -17.44 36.76 -12.36
N VAL A 245 -17.95 36.17 -11.29
CA VAL A 245 -19.22 36.55 -10.68
C VAL A 245 -19.18 38.01 -10.18
N LEU A 246 -18.09 38.40 -9.53
CA LEU A 246 -17.87 39.78 -9.10
C LEU A 246 -17.94 40.74 -10.30
N LEU A 247 -17.22 40.44 -11.37
CA LEU A 247 -17.17 41.29 -12.55
C LEU A 247 -18.57 41.44 -13.20
N VAL A 248 -19.28 40.32 -13.38
CA VAL A 248 -20.64 40.32 -13.94
C VAL A 248 -21.62 41.04 -13.00
N SER A 249 -21.60 40.75 -11.71
CA SER A 249 -22.49 41.37 -10.73
C SER A 249 -22.25 42.87 -10.60
N PHE A 250 -20.99 43.36 -10.64
CA PHE A 250 -20.70 44.78 -10.66
C PHE A 250 -21.15 45.50 -11.92
N ALA A 251 -21.05 44.81 -13.08
CA ALA A 251 -21.50 45.38 -14.34
C ALA A 251 -23.03 45.44 -14.44
N SER A 252 -23.74 44.42 -13.91
CA SER A 252 -25.22 44.30 -14.05
C SER A 252 -25.98 44.98 -12.92
N LEU A 253 -25.57 44.79 -11.66
CA LEU A 253 -26.31 45.16 -10.45
C LEU A 253 -25.72 46.37 -9.72
N GLY A 254 -24.53 46.81 -10.12
CA GLY A 254 -23.77 47.85 -9.45
C GLY A 254 -22.97 47.38 -8.24
N ILE A 255 -22.12 48.28 -7.71
CA ILE A 255 -21.09 47.89 -6.71
C ILE A 255 -21.71 47.41 -5.39
N ARG A 256 -22.79 48.01 -4.93
CA ARG A 256 -23.38 47.69 -3.62
C ARG A 256 -23.97 46.28 -3.58
N THR A 257 -24.78 45.96 -4.56
CA THR A 257 -25.42 44.64 -4.71
C THR A 257 -24.41 43.54 -5.08
N GLY A 258 -23.46 43.86 -5.96
CA GLY A 258 -22.38 42.94 -6.33
C GLY A 258 -21.50 42.53 -5.17
N ILE A 259 -21.20 43.39 -4.19
CA ILE A 259 -20.44 42.99 -2.98
C ILE A 259 -21.21 42.00 -2.13
N VAL A 260 -22.55 42.11 -2.03
CA VAL A 260 -23.37 41.17 -1.24
C VAL A 260 -23.29 39.77 -1.88
N VAL A 261 -23.47 39.65 -3.18
CA VAL A 261 -23.34 38.37 -3.90
C VAL A 261 -21.94 37.79 -3.72
N ALA A 262 -20.90 38.61 -3.85
CA ALA A 262 -19.52 38.22 -3.71
C ALA A 262 -19.16 37.65 -2.31
N LEU A 263 -19.75 38.21 -1.26
CA LEU A 263 -19.55 37.75 0.11
C LEU A 263 -20.36 36.49 0.44
N THR A 264 -21.49 36.29 -0.22
CA THR A 264 -22.34 35.09 -0.01
C THR A 264 -21.62 33.80 -0.40
N ILE A 265 -20.86 33.82 -1.50
CA ILE A 265 -20.17 32.59 -2.01
C ILE A 265 -19.16 32.05 -1.01
N PRO A 266 -18.15 32.82 -0.49
CA PRO A 266 -17.21 32.31 0.49
C PRO A 266 -17.88 31.86 1.78
N VAL A 267 -18.93 32.53 2.23
CA VAL A 267 -19.67 32.17 3.45
C VAL A 267 -20.35 30.79 3.28
N VAL A 268 -21.04 30.56 2.17
CA VAL A 268 -21.71 29.28 1.92
C VAL A 268 -20.71 28.15 1.74
N VAL A 269 -19.63 28.38 0.98
CA VAL A 269 -18.57 27.37 0.82
C VAL A 269 -17.93 27.02 2.17
N SER A 270 -17.61 28.03 2.99
CA SER A 270 -17.05 27.81 4.33
C SER A 270 -18.03 27.02 5.23
N THR A 271 -19.32 27.39 5.20
CA THR A 271 -20.36 26.64 5.94
C THR A 271 -20.47 25.21 5.47
N THR A 272 -20.39 24.98 4.17
CA THR A 272 -20.41 23.62 3.60
C THR A 272 -19.21 22.80 4.09
N PHE A 273 -18.00 23.38 4.13
CA PHE A 273 -16.82 22.69 4.68
C PHE A 273 -16.97 22.34 6.15
N VAL A 274 -17.55 23.24 6.97
CA VAL A 274 -17.84 22.94 8.39
C VAL A 274 -18.81 21.79 8.51
N LEU A 275 -19.90 21.79 7.74
CA LEU A 275 -20.89 20.70 7.76
C LEU A 275 -20.29 19.37 7.25
N MET A 276 -19.43 19.40 6.23
CA MET A 276 -18.72 18.23 5.79
C MET A 276 -17.83 17.67 6.90
N TYR A 277 -17.07 18.52 7.57
CA TYR A 277 -16.20 18.12 8.68
C TYR A 277 -16.98 17.47 9.82
N GLU A 278 -18.09 18.09 10.26
CA GLU A 278 -18.94 17.56 11.34
C GLU A 278 -19.58 16.20 10.98
N ASN A 279 -19.93 15.99 9.70
CA ASN A 279 -20.48 14.74 9.22
C ASN A 279 -19.43 13.69 8.80
N GLY A 280 -18.14 13.96 8.98
CA GLY A 280 -17.06 13.05 8.61
C GLY A 280 -16.92 12.80 7.11
N ILE A 281 -17.35 13.75 6.28
CA ILE A 281 -17.23 13.69 4.82
C ILE A 281 -15.87 14.26 4.45
N TYR A 282 -15.01 13.38 3.91
CA TYR A 282 -13.66 13.76 3.48
C TYR A 282 -13.66 14.48 2.13
N LEU A 283 -12.67 15.38 1.96
CA LEU A 283 -12.39 15.98 0.66
C LEU A 283 -11.77 14.99 -0.29
N HIS A 284 -12.52 14.60 -1.31
CA HIS A 284 -12.07 13.76 -2.42
C HIS A 284 -12.53 14.35 -3.76
N LYS A 285 -12.01 13.85 -4.88
CA LYS A 285 -12.28 14.42 -6.22
C LYS A 285 -13.78 14.58 -6.52
N VAL A 286 -14.60 13.62 -6.08
CA VAL A 286 -16.05 13.67 -6.31
C VAL A 286 -16.71 14.79 -5.49
N SER A 287 -16.32 14.96 -4.20
CA SER A 287 -16.86 16.04 -3.36
C SER A 287 -16.43 17.43 -3.85
N LEU A 288 -15.18 17.56 -4.32
CA LEU A 288 -14.68 18.81 -4.92
C LEU A 288 -15.44 19.13 -6.23
N GLY A 289 -15.66 18.13 -7.08
CA GLY A 289 -16.47 18.30 -8.30
C GLY A 289 -17.91 18.68 -8.01
N ALA A 290 -18.54 18.08 -7.01
CA ALA A 290 -19.88 18.43 -6.56
C ALA A 290 -19.95 19.88 -6.02
N LEU A 291 -18.93 20.34 -5.29
CA LEU A 291 -18.84 21.72 -4.83
C LEU A 291 -18.73 22.72 -5.98
N ILE A 292 -17.95 22.42 -7.03
CA ILE A 292 -17.85 23.28 -8.22
C ILE A 292 -19.21 23.39 -8.93
N LEU A 293 -19.91 22.28 -9.10
CA LEU A 293 -21.25 22.28 -9.70
C LEU A 293 -22.27 23.03 -8.85
N ALA A 294 -22.26 22.83 -7.53
CA ALA A 294 -23.13 23.52 -6.60
C ALA A 294 -22.85 25.03 -6.58
N LEU A 295 -21.61 25.45 -6.78
CA LEU A 295 -21.23 26.85 -6.82
C LEU A 295 -21.93 27.61 -7.97
N GLY A 296 -22.05 26.97 -9.16
CA GLY A 296 -22.75 27.57 -10.30
C GLY A 296 -24.22 27.81 -9.98
N LEU A 297 -24.90 26.81 -9.40
CA LEU A 297 -26.31 26.95 -9.00
C LEU A 297 -26.50 28.01 -7.91
N LEU A 298 -25.62 28.05 -6.93
CA LEU A 298 -25.68 28.99 -5.82
C LEU A 298 -25.52 30.47 -6.27
N VAL A 299 -24.70 30.69 -7.28
CA VAL A 299 -24.49 32.01 -7.84
C VAL A 299 -25.79 32.55 -8.47
N ASP A 300 -26.48 31.73 -9.23
CA ASP A 300 -27.74 32.10 -9.88
C ASP A 300 -28.83 32.44 -8.84
N ASP A 301 -28.97 31.62 -7.80
CA ASP A 301 -29.91 31.86 -6.71
C ASP A 301 -29.56 33.18 -5.93
N ALA A 302 -28.28 33.40 -5.66
CA ALA A 302 -27.84 34.62 -4.98
C ALA A 302 -28.13 35.89 -5.80
N ILE A 303 -27.94 35.84 -7.11
CA ILE A 303 -28.25 36.96 -8.02
C ILE A 303 -29.74 37.29 -7.99
N ILE A 304 -30.60 36.27 -8.15
CA ILE A 304 -32.06 36.43 -8.17
C ILE A 304 -32.57 37.04 -6.86
N VAL A 305 -32.10 36.56 -5.73
CA VAL A 305 -32.48 37.07 -4.41
C VAL A 305 -32.07 38.53 -4.23
N VAL A 306 -30.83 38.87 -4.61
CA VAL A 306 -30.32 40.24 -4.48
C VAL A 306 -31.04 41.20 -5.45
N GLU A 307 -31.38 40.76 -6.65
CA GLU A 307 -32.17 41.53 -7.61
C GLU A 307 -33.59 41.83 -7.09
N MET A 308 -34.26 40.82 -6.55
CA MET A 308 -35.58 40.97 -5.92
C MET A 308 -35.52 41.95 -4.72
N MET A 309 -34.49 41.85 -3.88
CA MET A 309 -34.27 42.80 -2.79
C MET A 309 -34.10 44.23 -3.32
N SER A 310 -33.36 44.44 -4.40
CA SER A 310 -33.13 45.75 -5.01
C SER A 310 -34.43 46.33 -5.58
N VAL A 311 -35.21 45.54 -6.33
CA VAL A 311 -36.52 45.95 -6.86
C VAL A 311 -37.44 46.34 -5.70
N THR A 312 -37.52 45.56 -4.65
CA THR A 312 -38.40 45.82 -3.51
C THR A 312 -38.01 47.13 -2.76
N LEU A 313 -36.71 47.43 -2.69
CA LEU A 313 -36.21 48.67 -2.14
C LEU A 313 -36.53 49.90 -3.04
N GLU A 314 -36.45 49.71 -4.36
CA GLU A 314 -36.84 50.77 -5.33
C GLU A 314 -38.34 51.08 -5.28
N GLU A 315 -39.18 50.11 -4.97
CA GLU A 315 -40.63 50.26 -4.73
C GLU A 315 -40.94 50.99 -3.41
N GLY A 316 -39.89 51.32 -2.60
CA GLY A 316 -40.03 52.10 -1.39
C GLY A 316 -40.33 51.31 -0.13
N PHE A 317 -40.16 49.97 -0.16
CA PHE A 317 -40.30 49.16 1.06
C PHE A 317 -39.08 49.26 1.98
N ASN A 318 -39.31 49.04 3.27
CA ASN A 318 -38.26 49.04 4.27
C ASN A 318 -37.25 47.90 4.07
N HIS A 319 -35.96 48.11 4.42
CA HIS A 319 -34.87 47.14 4.29
C HIS A 319 -35.20 45.75 4.90
N TRP A 320 -35.89 45.75 6.06
CA TRP A 320 -36.31 44.49 6.70
C TRP A 320 -37.32 43.72 5.87
N ARG A 321 -38.26 44.41 5.22
CA ARG A 321 -39.28 43.83 4.39
C ARG A 321 -38.71 43.32 3.06
N ALA A 322 -37.75 44.02 2.49
CA ALA A 322 -37.01 43.58 1.30
C ALA A 322 -36.16 42.35 1.54
N ALA A 323 -35.66 42.13 2.77
CA ALA A 323 -34.85 40.97 3.11
C ALA A 323 -35.67 39.72 3.51
N THR A 324 -36.99 39.86 3.75
CA THR A 324 -37.86 38.77 4.22
C THR A 324 -38.95 38.39 3.21
N PHE A 325 -38.94 38.97 2.04
CA PHE A 325 -39.84 38.68 0.95
C PHE A 325 -39.31 37.52 0.13
#